data_17a244efac74385f106a8ef8a72cb70f
#
_entry.id   17a244efac74385f106a8ef8a72cb70f
#
_cell.length_a   1.000
_cell.length_b   1.000
_cell.length_c   1.000
_cell.angle_alpha   90.00
_cell.angle_beta   90.00
_cell.angle_gamma   90.00
#
_symmetry.space_group_name_H-M   'P 1'
#
loop_
_entity.id
_entity.type
_entity.pdbx_description
1 polymer ?
#
loop_
_entity_poly.entity_id
_entity_poly.type
_entity_poly.pdbx_seq_one_letter_code
_entity_poly.pdbx_strand_id
1 'polypeptide(L)'
;MKRAGARQCYRPGMSLPGVCALRLARCLVCAVAALMGSLVVVAGTSAHASSAAVSEEVPFIVSPDNVTLEMLRIAQVGAADHVIDLGSGDGRIVITAAKRFGASGLGVEIDPELVRLSRQSARDAGVADKVRFEVQDLFVTDLSRATVITMYLLPEFNLRLRPSILNLKPGTRIVSHDWDMGDWKPDQTSVLSVPDKKVGLDKQSRVHLWVVPAQVHGVWCGSGRLGAYVLTLQQKYQEVQGTLQRRERSWAITGKLQGATLTTQDTEVGQLQLQHEGARLTLVGGRGPIALARGATFTAAPGAGCSR
;
A
#
# COMPACT_ATOMS: atom_id res chain seq x y z
N MET A 1 -33.55 46.87 28.94
CA MET A 1 -34.86 46.22 29.18
C MET A 1 -34.63 44.73 29.26
N LYS A 2 -34.72 44.20 30.48
CA LYS A 2 -35.60 43.15 31.02
C LYS A 2 -35.54 41.81 30.25
N ARG A 3 -35.31 40.66 30.73
CA ARG A 3 -35.19 39.92 32.06
C ARG A 3 -34.96 38.46 31.60
N ALA A 4 -34.04 37.70 32.08
CA ALA A 4 -33.99 36.95 33.34
C ALA A 4 -34.88 35.69 33.39
N GLY A 5 -34.29 34.60 33.78
CA GLY A 5 -34.84 33.50 34.58
C GLY A 5 -34.43 32.13 34.03
N ALA A 6 -33.67 31.45 34.67
CA ALA A 6 -33.43 30.81 35.98
C ALA A 6 -33.64 29.29 35.86
N ARG A 7 -32.56 28.56 36.07
CA ARG A 7 -32.29 27.49 37.06
C ARG A 7 -33.44 26.55 37.43
N GLN A 8 -33.17 25.24 37.40
CA GLN A 8 -33.18 24.50 38.68
C GLN A 8 -32.62 23.07 38.50
N CYS A 9 -31.67 22.78 39.33
CA CYS A 9 -31.13 21.46 39.67
C CYS A 9 -32.15 20.67 40.54
N TYR A 10 -32.14 19.35 40.44
CA TYR A 10 -32.44 18.52 41.62
C TYR A 10 -31.78 17.14 41.54
N ARG A 11 -30.98 16.82 42.50
CA ARG A 11 -30.61 15.54 43.10
C ARG A 11 -31.07 15.62 44.57
N PRO A 12 -31.12 14.58 45.43
CA PRO A 12 -30.70 13.18 45.36
C PRO A 12 -31.68 12.21 46.15
N GLY A 13 -31.26 10.96 46.38
CA GLY A 13 -31.76 10.18 47.53
C GLY A 13 -31.81 8.66 47.27
N MET A 14 -30.81 8.01 47.64
CA MET A 14 -30.52 6.88 48.55
C MET A 14 -31.74 6.20 49.20
N SER A 15 -31.81 4.84 49.11
CA SER A 15 -31.54 3.93 50.24
C SER A 15 -32.09 2.50 49.98
N LEU A 16 -31.24 1.53 50.24
CA LEU A 16 -31.55 0.14 50.63
C LEU A 16 -32.03 0.11 52.09
N PRO A 17 -32.49 -0.99 52.76
CA PRO A 17 -32.42 -2.41 52.47
C PRO A 17 -33.68 -3.22 52.93
N GLY A 18 -33.65 -4.55 52.88
CA GLY A 18 -34.57 -5.34 53.69
C GLY A 18 -34.74 -6.80 53.28
N VAL A 19 -34.01 -7.60 53.89
CA VAL A 19 -34.00 -9.04 54.16
C VAL A 19 -35.33 -9.61 54.69
N CYS A 20 -35.70 -10.85 54.34
CA CYS A 20 -36.25 -11.98 55.15
C CYS A 20 -37.05 -12.93 54.22
N ALA A 21 -36.68 -14.10 53.95
CA ALA A 21 -36.51 -15.36 54.68
C ALA A 21 -37.83 -16.14 54.89
N LEU A 22 -37.76 -17.36 54.44
CA LEU A 22 -38.38 -18.62 54.95
C LEU A 22 -39.87 -18.86 54.82
N ARG A 23 -40.22 -19.96 54.23
CA ARG A 23 -40.70 -21.29 54.74
C ARG A 23 -41.52 -22.03 53.67
N LEU A 24 -41.09 -23.19 53.26
CA LEU A 24 -41.51 -24.57 53.66
C LEU A 24 -43.01 -24.85 53.72
N ALA A 25 -43.49 -25.77 52.85
CA ALA A 25 -44.08 -27.05 53.23
C ALA A 25 -44.71 -27.78 52.03
N ARG A 26 -44.22 -28.92 51.70
CA ARG A 26 -44.81 -30.24 51.64
C ARG A 26 -46.29 -30.34 51.26
N CYS A 27 -46.58 -31.07 50.15
CA CYS A 27 -47.50 -32.22 50.26
C CYS A 27 -47.27 -33.20 49.11
N LEU A 28 -47.19 -34.44 49.51
CA LEU A 28 -47.04 -35.68 48.78
C LEU A 28 -48.38 -36.10 48.14
N VAL A 29 -48.25 -37.05 47.21
CA VAL A 29 -49.04 -38.25 46.96
C VAL A 29 -49.71 -38.36 45.59
N CYS A 30 -49.18 -39.33 44.88
CA CYS A 30 -49.77 -40.36 44.03
C CYS A 30 -50.70 -40.03 42.86
N ALA A 31 -50.28 -40.45 41.66
CA ALA A 31 -50.94 -41.62 41.02
C ALA A 31 -50.15 -42.04 39.76
N VAL A 32 -49.92 -43.32 39.71
CA VAL A 32 -49.37 -44.10 38.60
C VAL A 32 -50.40 -44.18 37.49
N ALA A 33 -50.01 -43.82 36.28
CA ALA A 33 -50.68 -44.40 35.09
C ALA A 33 -49.61 -44.48 33.94
N ALA A 34 -49.33 -45.70 33.58
CA ALA A 34 -48.52 -46.06 32.44
C ALA A 34 -49.29 -45.77 31.15
N LEU A 35 -48.59 -45.11 30.23
CA LEU A 35 -48.95 -45.22 28.81
C LEU A 35 -47.66 -45.00 27.97
N MET A 36 -47.37 -45.98 27.19
CA MET A 36 -46.34 -46.04 26.16
C MET A 36 -46.48 -44.83 25.23
N GLY A 37 -45.46 -44.03 25.17
CA GLY A 37 -45.37 -42.91 24.24
C GLY A 37 -44.03 -42.97 23.50
N SER A 38 -44.10 -43.26 22.23
CA SER A 38 -43.04 -43.41 21.25
C SER A 38 -41.92 -42.37 21.37
N LEU A 39 -40.70 -42.87 21.52
CA LEU A 39 -39.48 -42.10 21.45
C LEU A 39 -39.28 -41.65 19.98
N VAL A 40 -39.71 -40.46 19.65
CA VAL A 40 -39.33 -39.79 18.38
C VAL A 40 -37.91 -39.26 18.55
N VAL A 41 -36.96 -40.04 18.06
CA VAL A 41 -35.57 -39.52 17.86
C VAL A 41 -35.62 -38.53 16.70
N VAL A 42 -35.70 -37.25 17.06
CA VAL A 42 -35.44 -36.19 16.10
C VAL A 42 -33.93 -36.18 15.85
N ALA A 43 -33.52 -36.87 14.79
CA ALA A 43 -32.18 -36.73 14.23
C ALA A 43 -32.03 -35.27 13.75
N GLY A 44 -31.42 -34.45 14.58
CA GLY A 44 -31.01 -33.12 14.19
C GLY A 44 -29.95 -33.22 13.09
N THR A 45 -30.38 -33.09 11.84
CA THR A 45 -29.46 -32.83 10.74
C THR A 45 -28.87 -31.43 10.94
N SER A 46 -27.66 -31.41 11.50
CA SER A 46 -26.82 -30.20 11.47
C SER A 46 -26.53 -29.90 10.01
N ALA A 47 -27.33 -29.02 9.42
CA ALA A 47 -27.00 -28.42 8.15
C ALA A 47 -25.71 -27.59 8.39
N HIS A 48 -24.58 -28.17 8.04
CA HIS A 48 -23.36 -27.40 7.84
C HIS A 48 -23.67 -26.45 6.66
N ALA A 49 -24.01 -25.22 6.97
CA ALA A 49 -23.95 -24.16 5.99
C ALA A 49 -22.48 -24.05 5.54
N SER A 50 -22.18 -24.76 4.45
CA SER A 50 -20.96 -24.49 3.69
C SER A 50 -21.06 -23.04 3.24
N SER A 51 -20.33 -22.17 3.93
CA SER A 51 -20.04 -20.85 3.43
C SER A 51 -19.22 -21.07 2.15
N ALA A 52 -19.93 -21.17 1.03
CA ALA A 52 -19.30 -20.98 -0.26
C ALA A 52 -18.74 -19.56 -0.21
N ALA A 53 -17.43 -19.44 0.03
CA ALA A 53 -16.71 -18.24 -0.31
C ALA A 53 -17.03 -17.98 -1.79
N VAL A 54 -17.80 -16.94 -2.06
CA VAL A 54 -17.96 -16.41 -3.40
C VAL A 54 -16.54 -16.00 -3.79
N SER A 55 -15.86 -16.86 -4.55
CA SER A 55 -14.67 -16.45 -5.26
C SER A 55 -15.18 -15.42 -6.26
N GLU A 56 -14.97 -14.16 -5.97
CA GLU A 56 -15.17 -13.08 -6.93
C GLU A 56 -14.21 -13.37 -8.06
N GLU A 57 -14.70 -14.03 -9.10
CA GLU A 57 -13.91 -14.44 -10.26
C GLU A 57 -13.55 -13.19 -11.02
N VAL A 58 -12.33 -12.70 -10.80
CA VAL A 58 -11.79 -11.55 -11.55
C VAL A 58 -11.66 -11.98 -13.00
N PRO A 59 -12.39 -11.38 -13.94
CA PRO A 59 -12.34 -11.80 -15.33
C PRO A 59 -10.95 -11.61 -15.90
N PHE A 60 -10.44 -12.61 -16.61
CA PHE A 60 -9.17 -12.51 -17.32
C PHE A 60 -9.30 -11.52 -18.49
N ILE A 61 -8.74 -10.34 -18.33
CA ILE A 61 -8.71 -9.27 -19.33
C ILE A 61 -7.26 -8.91 -19.59
N VAL A 62 -6.85 -9.04 -20.84
CA VAL A 62 -5.47 -8.80 -21.23
C VAL A 62 -5.19 -7.33 -21.52
N SER A 63 -4.03 -6.84 -21.09
CA SER A 63 -3.52 -5.56 -21.53
C SER A 63 -3.15 -5.62 -23.02
N PRO A 64 -3.60 -4.68 -23.87
CA PRO A 64 -3.18 -4.60 -25.26
C PRO A 64 -1.66 -4.43 -25.40
N ASP A 65 -1.10 -4.83 -26.53
CA ASP A 65 0.35 -4.80 -26.76
C ASP A 65 0.95 -3.39 -26.63
N ASN A 66 0.25 -2.36 -27.13
CA ASN A 66 0.71 -0.98 -27.01
C ASN A 66 0.72 -0.52 -25.53
N VAL A 67 -0.25 -0.95 -24.74
CA VAL A 67 -0.32 -0.66 -23.30
C VAL A 67 0.78 -1.42 -22.55
N THR A 68 0.96 -2.71 -22.85
CA THR A 68 2.05 -3.54 -22.29
C THR A 68 3.42 -2.90 -22.54
N LEU A 69 3.67 -2.43 -23.75
CA LEU A 69 4.91 -1.75 -24.09
C LEU A 69 5.07 -0.43 -23.33
N GLU A 70 4.00 0.35 -23.22
CA GLU A 70 4.05 1.62 -22.47
C GLU A 70 4.26 1.40 -20.99
N MET A 71 3.64 0.37 -20.38
CA MET A 71 3.90 0.00 -18.98
C MET A 71 5.40 -0.25 -18.72
N LEU A 72 6.06 -0.96 -19.60
CA LEU A 72 7.50 -1.25 -19.48
C LEU A 72 8.38 -0.03 -19.81
N ARG A 73 7.96 0.82 -20.75
CA ARG A 73 8.68 2.05 -21.12
C ARG A 73 8.60 3.13 -20.08
N ILE A 74 7.40 3.41 -19.51
CA ILE A 74 7.21 4.43 -18.48
C ILE A 74 7.98 4.07 -17.22
N ALA A 75 8.08 2.77 -16.91
CA ALA A 75 8.91 2.23 -15.84
C ALA A 75 10.41 2.20 -16.19
N GLN A 76 10.81 2.53 -17.41
CA GLN A 76 12.19 2.46 -17.86
C GLN A 76 12.81 1.08 -17.58
N VAL A 77 12.07 0.01 -17.90
CA VAL A 77 12.55 -1.37 -17.70
C VAL A 77 13.80 -1.61 -18.54
N GLY A 78 14.80 -2.27 -17.95
CA GLY A 78 16.05 -2.64 -18.58
C GLY A 78 16.55 -4.00 -18.12
N ALA A 79 17.70 -4.43 -18.66
CA ALA A 79 18.26 -5.76 -18.41
C ALA A 79 18.64 -6.06 -16.94
N ALA A 80 18.85 -5.04 -16.13
CA ALA A 80 19.13 -5.18 -14.71
C ALA A 80 17.86 -5.35 -13.85
N ASP A 81 16.67 -5.23 -14.45
CA ASP A 81 15.42 -5.28 -13.71
C ASP A 81 14.93 -6.70 -13.48
N HIS A 82 14.20 -6.82 -12.36
CA HIS A 82 13.37 -7.96 -12.04
C HIS A 82 11.91 -7.51 -11.97
N VAL A 83 11.12 -7.88 -12.97
CA VAL A 83 9.70 -7.52 -13.08
C VAL A 83 8.86 -8.57 -12.38
N ILE A 84 8.00 -8.15 -11.45
CA ILE A 84 6.95 -9.02 -10.89
C ILE A 84 5.60 -8.53 -11.40
N ASP A 85 4.86 -9.41 -12.07
CA ASP A 85 3.54 -9.13 -12.62
C ASP A 85 2.47 -9.81 -11.78
N LEU A 86 1.60 -9.02 -11.17
CA LEU A 86 0.57 -9.47 -10.24
C LEU A 86 -0.76 -9.69 -10.99
N GLY A 87 -1.22 -10.96 -11.04
CA GLY A 87 -2.31 -11.38 -11.93
C GLY A 87 -1.80 -11.46 -13.36
N SER A 88 -0.75 -12.26 -13.60
CA SER A 88 0.01 -12.23 -14.85
C SER A 88 -0.72 -12.80 -16.07
N GLY A 89 -1.85 -13.48 -15.86
CA GLY A 89 -2.65 -14.05 -16.92
C GLY A 89 -1.84 -14.96 -17.86
N ASP A 90 -1.81 -14.62 -19.16
CA ASP A 90 -1.05 -15.33 -20.17
C ASP A 90 0.48 -15.01 -20.19
N GLY A 91 0.94 -14.21 -19.23
CA GLY A 91 2.36 -13.89 -19.05
C GLY A 91 2.93 -12.83 -19.97
N ARG A 92 2.09 -12.18 -20.80
CA ARG A 92 2.55 -11.27 -21.88
C ARG A 92 3.44 -10.13 -21.40
N ILE A 93 3.18 -9.54 -20.20
CA ILE A 93 3.97 -8.43 -19.68
C ILE A 93 5.38 -8.89 -19.35
N VAL A 94 5.50 -9.97 -18.56
CA VAL A 94 6.82 -10.51 -18.15
C VAL A 94 7.61 -11.05 -19.36
N ILE A 95 6.94 -11.74 -20.30
CA ILE A 95 7.56 -12.23 -21.54
C ILE A 95 8.07 -11.05 -22.39
N THR A 96 7.26 -9.99 -22.51
CA THR A 96 7.68 -8.79 -23.26
C THR A 96 8.85 -8.09 -22.58
N ALA A 97 8.85 -8.00 -21.23
CA ALA A 97 9.96 -7.44 -20.46
C ALA A 97 11.27 -8.20 -20.72
N ALA A 98 11.23 -9.54 -20.73
CA ALA A 98 12.39 -10.35 -21.00
C ALA A 98 12.85 -10.25 -22.47
N LYS A 99 11.92 -10.36 -23.42
CA LYS A 99 12.23 -10.40 -24.85
C LYS A 99 12.72 -9.08 -25.41
N ARG A 100 12.12 -7.94 -24.98
CA ARG A 100 12.42 -6.62 -25.56
C ARG A 100 13.38 -5.79 -24.73
N PHE A 101 13.40 -6.00 -23.42
CA PHE A 101 14.21 -5.19 -22.51
C PHE A 101 15.30 -5.98 -21.78
N GLY A 102 15.32 -7.32 -21.97
CA GLY A 102 16.34 -8.20 -21.38
C GLY A 102 16.15 -8.46 -19.89
N ALA A 103 15.07 -7.96 -19.29
CA ALA A 103 14.77 -8.12 -17.86
C ALA A 103 14.53 -9.59 -17.49
N SER A 104 14.73 -9.92 -16.22
CA SER A 104 14.20 -11.13 -15.62
C SER A 104 12.81 -10.88 -15.02
N GLY A 105 12.03 -11.93 -14.72
CA GLY A 105 10.75 -11.68 -14.10
C GLY A 105 10.03 -12.90 -13.55
N LEU A 106 9.00 -12.59 -12.75
CA LEU A 106 8.06 -13.53 -12.16
C LEU A 106 6.63 -13.05 -12.48
N GLY A 107 5.81 -13.93 -13.04
CA GLY A 107 4.37 -13.75 -13.12
C GLY A 107 3.71 -14.63 -12.07
N VAL A 108 2.80 -14.04 -11.29
CA VAL A 108 1.95 -14.78 -10.35
C VAL A 108 0.50 -14.70 -10.79
N GLU A 109 -0.16 -15.86 -10.80
CA GLU A 109 -1.53 -16.01 -11.28
C GLU A 109 -2.21 -17.10 -10.45
N ILE A 110 -3.49 -16.91 -10.17
CA ILE A 110 -4.26 -17.87 -9.38
C ILE A 110 -4.78 -19.06 -10.23
N ASP A 111 -5.00 -18.82 -11.52
CA ASP A 111 -5.48 -19.83 -12.46
C ASP A 111 -4.32 -20.70 -12.97
N PRO A 112 -4.28 -22.01 -12.65
CA PRO A 112 -3.23 -22.91 -13.09
C PRO A 112 -3.17 -23.09 -14.61
N GLU A 113 -4.29 -22.95 -15.34
CA GLU A 113 -4.31 -23.07 -16.78
C GLU A 113 -3.66 -21.85 -17.44
N LEU A 114 -3.88 -20.63 -16.93
CA LEU A 114 -3.18 -19.46 -17.38
C LEU A 114 -1.68 -19.53 -17.08
N VAL A 115 -1.29 -20.08 -15.93
CA VAL A 115 0.13 -20.35 -15.63
C VAL A 115 0.73 -21.37 -16.58
N ARG A 116 0.00 -22.43 -16.94
CA ARG A 116 0.47 -23.40 -17.92
C ARG A 116 0.66 -22.74 -19.30
N LEU A 117 -0.29 -21.90 -19.71
CA LEU A 117 -0.22 -21.13 -20.96
C LEU A 117 0.97 -20.18 -20.96
N SER A 118 1.16 -19.40 -19.90
CA SER A 118 2.27 -18.44 -19.80
C SER A 118 3.64 -19.12 -19.85
N ARG A 119 3.79 -20.29 -19.22
CA ARG A 119 5.01 -21.11 -19.33
C ARG A 119 5.26 -21.60 -20.74
N GLN A 120 4.22 -22.01 -21.48
CA GLN A 120 4.34 -22.39 -22.89
C GLN A 120 4.75 -21.17 -23.74
N SER A 121 4.04 -20.05 -23.56
CA SER A 121 4.34 -18.79 -24.29
C SER A 121 5.78 -18.32 -24.06
N ALA A 122 6.32 -18.49 -22.85
CA ALA A 122 7.71 -18.15 -22.55
C ALA A 122 8.72 -19.04 -23.28
N ARG A 123 8.44 -20.36 -23.40
CA ARG A 123 9.26 -21.28 -24.22
C ARG A 123 9.23 -20.89 -25.70
N ASP A 124 8.04 -20.64 -26.21
CA ASP A 124 7.85 -20.28 -27.64
C ASP A 124 8.50 -18.93 -27.97
N ALA A 125 8.54 -18.02 -26.98
CA ALA A 125 9.25 -16.74 -27.12
C ALA A 125 10.76 -16.82 -26.91
N GLY A 126 11.30 -17.97 -26.46
CA GLY A 126 12.73 -18.19 -26.23
C GLY A 126 13.27 -17.44 -24.99
N VAL A 127 12.43 -17.22 -23.96
CA VAL A 127 12.81 -16.49 -22.74
C VAL A 127 12.55 -17.27 -21.44
N ALA A 128 12.31 -18.56 -21.54
CA ALA A 128 11.98 -19.42 -20.39
C ALA A 128 13.10 -19.51 -19.34
N ASP A 129 14.32 -19.16 -19.69
CA ASP A 129 15.47 -19.06 -18.80
C ASP A 129 15.47 -17.79 -17.96
N LYS A 130 14.76 -16.73 -18.39
CA LYS A 130 14.71 -15.41 -17.74
C LYS A 130 13.45 -15.19 -16.91
N VAL A 131 12.36 -15.94 -17.22
CA VAL A 131 11.05 -15.70 -16.60
C VAL A 131 10.51 -16.95 -15.94
N ARG A 132 9.74 -16.74 -14.87
CA ARG A 132 9.02 -17.80 -14.15
C ARG A 132 7.57 -17.43 -14.00
N PHE A 133 6.70 -18.44 -13.91
CA PHE A 133 5.28 -18.27 -13.67
C PHE A 133 4.84 -19.26 -12.60
N GLU A 134 4.13 -18.76 -11.58
CA GLU A 134 3.74 -19.53 -10.41
C GLU A 134 2.24 -19.41 -10.16
N VAL A 135 1.62 -20.54 -9.80
CA VAL A 135 0.22 -20.54 -9.30
C VAL A 135 0.27 -20.05 -7.88
N GLN A 136 -0.12 -18.80 -7.66
CA GLN A 136 0.01 -18.17 -6.36
C GLN A 136 -0.97 -17.01 -6.18
N ASP A 137 -1.46 -16.83 -4.96
CA ASP A 137 -2.18 -15.64 -4.55
C ASP A 137 -1.23 -14.44 -4.52
N LEU A 138 -1.57 -13.39 -5.27
CA LEU A 138 -0.77 -12.17 -5.37
C LEU A 138 -0.59 -11.45 -4.01
N PHE A 139 -1.51 -11.63 -3.06
CA PHE A 139 -1.45 -10.97 -1.75
C PHE A 139 -0.44 -11.60 -0.78
N VAL A 140 0.00 -12.83 -1.02
CA VAL A 140 1.03 -13.51 -0.23
C VAL A 140 2.37 -13.63 -0.96
N THR A 141 2.48 -13.00 -2.13
CA THR A 141 3.69 -13.00 -2.94
C THR A 141 4.80 -12.18 -2.29
N ASP A 142 6.02 -12.74 -2.21
CA ASP A 142 7.21 -11.99 -1.80
C ASP A 142 7.63 -11.02 -2.90
N LEU A 143 7.42 -9.74 -2.66
CA LEU A 143 7.75 -8.65 -3.57
C LEU A 143 9.16 -8.07 -3.36
N SER A 144 9.92 -8.57 -2.39
CA SER A 144 11.20 -7.98 -1.95
C SER A 144 12.27 -7.89 -3.04
N ARG A 145 12.21 -8.79 -4.04
CA ARG A 145 13.12 -8.84 -5.17
C ARG A 145 12.72 -7.95 -6.35
N ALA A 146 11.49 -7.41 -6.34
CA ALA A 146 11.01 -6.59 -7.44
C ALA A 146 11.81 -5.29 -7.55
N THR A 147 12.22 -4.95 -8.76
CA THR A 147 12.65 -3.60 -9.13
C THR A 147 11.51 -2.86 -9.85
N VAL A 148 10.62 -3.64 -10.47
CA VAL A 148 9.39 -3.17 -11.12
C VAL A 148 8.26 -4.14 -10.76
N ILE A 149 7.11 -3.60 -10.38
CA ILE A 149 5.86 -4.35 -10.24
C ILE A 149 4.89 -3.84 -11.30
N THR A 150 4.27 -4.77 -12.01
CA THR A 150 3.19 -4.47 -12.96
C THR A 150 1.88 -5.09 -12.48
N MET A 151 0.76 -4.43 -12.78
CA MET A 151 -0.56 -4.92 -12.42
C MET A 151 -1.65 -4.37 -13.35
N TYR A 152 -2.63 -5.21 -13.62
CA TYR A 152 -3.91 -4.81 -14.21
C TYR A 152 -5.03 -5.44 -13.37
N LEU A 153 -5.28 -4.85 -12.22
CA LEU A 153 -6.16 -5.37 -11.18
C LEU A 153 -7.28 -4.37 -10.90
N LEU A 154 -8.35 -4.85 -10.27
CA LEU A 154 -9.43 -3.99 -9.79
C LEU A 154 -8.94 -2.99 -8.72
N PRO A 155 -9.58 -1.83 -8.59
CA PRO A 155 -9.15 -0.77 -7.65
C PRO A 155 -8.96 -1.23 -6.21
N GLU A 156 -9.86 -2.09 -5.71
CA GLU A 156 -9.80 -2.65 -4.35
C GLU A 156 -8.55 -3.48 -4.12
N PHE A 157 -8.06 -4.21 -5.12
CA PHE A 157 -6.83 -5.01 -5.03
C PHE A 157 -5.60 -4.10 -4.97
N ASN A 158 -5.57 -3.04 -5.78
CA ASN A 158 -4.52 -2.03 -5.72
C ASN A 158 -4.45 -1.38 -4.34
N LEU A 159 -5.60 -1.02 -3.76
CA LEU A 159 -5.67 -0.43 -2.42
C LEU A 159 -5.24 -1.42 -1.33
N ARG A 160 -5.57 -2.69 -1.47
CA ARG A 160 -5.16 -3.76 -0.54
C ARG A 160 -3.65 -4.04 -0.61
N LEU A 161 -3.05 -3.97 -1.80
CA LEU A 161 -1.61 -4.15 -2.02
C LEU A 161 -0.77 -2.94 -1.58
N ARG A 162 -1.34 -1.74 -1.61
CA ARG A 162 -0.63 -0.48 -1.36
C ARG A 162 0.22 -0.47 -0.08
N PRO A 163 -0.25 -0.95 1.09
CA PRO A 163 0.58 -0.96 2.31
C PRO A 163 1.86 -1.81 2.15
N SER A 164 1.76 -2.98 1.52
CA SER A 164 2.92 -3.85 1.26
C SER A 164 3.88 -3.22 0.25
N ILE A 165 3.35 -2.57 -0.79
CA ILE A 165 4.12 -1.86 -1.81
C ILE A 165 4.91 -0.70 -1.20
N LEU A 166 4.32 0.08 -0.30
CA LEU A 166 4.97 1.22 0.36
C LEU A 166 6.15 0.81 1.27
N ASN A 167 6.23 -0.46 1.65
CA ASN A 167 7.32 -1.02 2.44
C ASN A 167 8.47 -1.58 1.58
N LEU A 168 8.35 -1.54 0.26
CA LEU A 168 9.41 -1.99 -0.64
C LEU A 168 10.60 -1.02 -0.64
N LYS A 169 11.69 -1.48 -1.23
CA LYS A 169 12.89 -0.68 -1.38
C LYS A 169 12.58 0.64 -2.10
N PRO A 170 13.00 1.80 -1.56
CA PRO A 170 12.86 3.08 -2.25
C PRO A 170 13.44 3.02 -3.66
N GLY A 171 12.68 3.52 -4.63
CA GLY A 171 13.04 3.44 -6.04
C GLY A 171 12.42 2.25 -6.79
N THR A 172 11.77 1.30 -6.11
CA THR A 172 10.94 0.28 -6.78
C THR A 172 9.82 0.98 -7.56
N ARG A 173 9.66 0.63 -8.83
CA ARG A 173 8.69 1.24 -9.74
C ARG A 173 7.45 0.38 -9.83
N ILE A 174 6.30 1.00 -9.68
CA ILE A 174 4.99 0.33 -9.68
C ILE A 174 4.22 0.87 -10.87
N VAL A 175 3.73 -0.02 -11.73
CA VAL A 175 2.96 0.35 -12.91
C VAL A 175 1.61 -0.32 -12.87
N SER A 176 0.56 0.47 -12.97
CA SER A 176 -0.81 -0.02 -13.03
C SER A 176 -1.48 0.41 -14.34
N HIS A 177 -2.20 -0.52 -14.96
CA HIS A 177 -3.04 -0.27 -16.11
C HIS A 177 -4.44 0.13 -15.64
N ASP A 178 -4.92 1.27 -16.10
CA ASP A 178 -6.23 1.92 -15.88
C ASP A 178 -6.53 2.34 -14.43
N TRP A 179 -6.16 1.58 -13.42
CA TRP A 179 -6.60 1.78 -12.04
C TRP A 179 -5.49 2.38 -11.16
N ASP A 180 -5.88 3.37 -10.35
CA ASP A 180 -4.96 4.07 -9.46
C ASP A 180 -4.84 3.40 -8.06
N MET A 181 -4.13 4.06 -7.15
CA MET A 181 -3.95 3.65 -5.75
C MET A 181 -4.64 4.62 -4.78
N GLY A 182 -5.79 5.18 -5.18
CA GLY A 182 -6.59 6.09 -4.36
C GLY A 182 -5.90 7.43 -4.13
N ASP A 183 -5.65 7.77 -2.88
CA ASP A 183 -5.04 9.05 -2.53
C ASP A 183 -3.51 9.10 -2.72
N TRP A 184 -2.85 7.96 -2.98
CA TRP A 184 -1.47 7.96 -3.44
C TRP A 184 -1.41 8.31 -4.94
N LYS A 185 -1.16 9.58 -5.24
CA LYS A 185 -1.14 10.07 -6.62
C LYS A 185 0.06 9.50 -7.38
N PRO A 186 -0.12 9.13 -8.67
CA PRO A 186 1.00 8.65 -9.49
C PRO A 186 2.03 9.75 -9.73
N ASP A 187 3.29 9.34 -9.89
CA ASP A 187 4.37 10.23 -10.27
C ASP A 187 4.27 10.63 -11.75
N GLN A 188 3.76 9.71 -12.58
CA GLN A 188 3.52 9.92 -14.00
C GLN A 188 2.29 9.14 -14.46
N THR A 189 1.58 9.67 -15.44
CA THR A 189 0.48 9.00 -16.14
C THR A 189 0.63 9.19 -17.64
N SER A 190 0.56 8.09 -18.39
CA SER A 190 0.46 8.09 -19.84
C SER A 190 -0.95 7.68 -20.26
N VAL A 191 -1.48 8.29 -21.32
CA VAL A 191 -2.81 7.97 -21.87
C VAL A 191 -2.65 7.50 -23.31
N LEU A 192 -3.18 6.31 -23.61
CA LEU A 192 -3.05 5.67 -24.92
C LEU A 192 -4.43 5.44 -25.53
N SER A 193 -4.52 5.60 -26.84
CA SER A 193 -5.69 5.16 -27.60
C SER A 193 -5.71 3.62 -27.71
N VAL A 194 -6.85 3.03 -27.38
CA VAL A 194 -7.13 1.58 -27.46
C VAL A 194 -8.48 1.39 -28.11
N PRO A 195 -8.58 1.50 -29.45
CA PRO A 195 -9.88 1.45 -30.17
C PRO A 195 -10.68 0.18 -29.88
N ASP A 196 -9.97 -0.94 -29.68
CA ASP A 196 -10.56 -2.26 -29.47
C ASP A 196 -10.70 -2.60 -27.96
N LYS A 197 -10.63 -1.60 -27.07
CA LYS A 197 -10.79 -1.82 -25.64
C LYS A 197 -12.14 -2.46 -25.34
N LYS A 198 -12.10 -3.60 -24.65
CA LYS A 198 -13.28 -4.43 -24.37
C LYS A 198 -13.99 -4.03 -23.08
N VAL A 199 -13.31 -3.32 -22.17
CA VAL A 199 -13.84 -2.93 -20.86
C VAL A 199 -13.91 -1.42 -20.74
N GLY A 200 -15.05 -0.93 -20.26
CA GLY A 200 -15.31 0.50 -20.15
C GLY A 200 -15.82 1.14 -21.46
N LEU A 201 -16.36 2.34 -21.33
CA LEU A 201 -16.88 3.12 -22.46
C LEU A 201 -15.78 3.95 -23.15
N ASP A 202 -14.71 4.23 -22.45
CA ASP A 202 -13.58 5.01 -22.93
C ASP A 202 -12.63 4.13 -23.76
N LYS A 203 -12.37 4.53 -24.99
CA LYS A 203 -11.40 3.87 -25.90
C LYS A 203 -9.97 4.30 -25.63
N GLN A 204 -9.69 4.69 -24.41
CA GLN A 204 -8.37 5.04 -23.90
C GLN A 204 -7.98 4.12 -22.73
N SER A 205 -6.71 3.89 -22.58
CA SER A 205 -6.13 3.28 -21.39
C SER A 205 -5.14 4.21 -20.73
N ARG A 206 -5.11 4.19 -19.41
CA ARG A 206 -4.17 4.95 -18.59
C ARG A 206 -3.12 4.01 -18.05
N VAL A 207 -1.88 4.43 -18.14
CA VAL A 207 -0.75 3.75 -17.51
C VAL A 207 -0.20 4.67 -16.43
N HIS A 208 -0.32 4.24 -15.20
CA HIS A 208 0.12 5.00 -14.04
C HIS A 208 1.44 4.45 -13.51
N LEU A 209 2.37 5.35 -13.18
CA LEU A 209 3.66 5.02 -12.56
C LEU A 209 3.76 5.66 -11.18
N TRP A 210 4.16 4.87 -10.20
CA TRP A 210 4.64 5.31 -8.89
C TRP A 210 6.06 4.83 -8.67
N VAL A 211 6.85 5.63 -7.97
CA VAL A 211 8.17 5.24 -7.48
C VAL A 211 8.12 5.20 -5.97
N VAL A 212 8.35 4.04 -5.38
CA VAL A 212 8.30 3.87 -3.91
C VAL A 212 9.21 4.89 -3.24
N PRO A 213 8.68 5.78 -2.39
CA PRO A 213 9.49 6.81 -1.75
C PRO A 213 10.22 6.26 -0.53
N ALA A 214 11.39 6.82 -0.22
CA ALA A 214 12.04 6.59 1.05
C ALA A 214 11.19 7.13 2.21
N GLN A 215 11.36 6.58 3.40
CA GLN A 215 10.71 7.06 4.62
C GLN A 215 11.62 8.10 5.29
N VAL A 216 11.21 9.36 5.24
CA VAL A 216 12.01 10.49 5.76
C VAL A 216 11.29 11.27 6.87
N HIS A 217 10.11 10.80 7.31
CA HIS A 217 9.38 11.42 8.40
C HIS A 217 10.22 11.44 9.68
N GLY A 218 10.24 12.57 10.38
CA GLY A 218 10.92 12.69 11.67
C GLY A 218 11.84 13.90 11.77
N VAL A 219 12.70 13.87 12.79
CA VAL A 219 13.70 14.91 13.09
C VAL A 219 15.07 14.44 12.64
N TRP A 220 15.78 15.29 11.96
CA TRP A 220 17.10 15.04 11.38
C TRP A 220 18.10 16.10 11.84
N CYS A 221 19.19 15.66 12.46
CA CYS A 221 20.23 16.54 13.01
C CYS A 221 21.34 16.71 11.99
N GLY A 222 21.65 17.93 11.63
CA GLY A 222 22.75 18.26 10.74
C GLY A 222 24.11 17.94 11.35
N SER A 223 25.08 17.63 10.49
CA SER A 223 26.48 17.40 10.86
C SER A 223 27.45 18.18 9.96
N GLY A 224 28.68 18.36 10.40
CA GLY A 224 29.69 19.09 9.65
C GLY A 224 29.22 20.52 9.36
N ARG A 225 29.23 20.93 8.09
CA ARG A 225 28.78 22.29 7.67
C ARG A 225 27.29 22.54 7.93
N LEU A 226 26.50 21.49 8.15
CA LEU A 226 25.08 21.55 8.53
C LEU A 226 24.85 21.38 10.03
N GLY A 227 25.90 21.28 10.87
CA GLY A 227 25.79 20.95 12.29
C GLY A 227 24.95 21.90 13.14
N ALA A 228 24.69 23.12 12.65
CA ALA A 228 23.78 24.06 13.32
C ALA A 228 22.32 23.94 12.83
N TYR A 229 22.04 23.05 11.90
CA TYR A 229 20.70 22.89 11.31
C TYR A 229 19.98 21.68 11.89
N VAL A 230 18.68 21.83 12.09
CA VAL A 230 17.72 20.77 12.41
C VAL A 230 16.67 20.77 11.30
N LEU A 231 16.43 19.60 10.72
CA LEU A 231 15.41 19.40 9.68
C LEU A 231 14.31 18.52 10.26
N THR A 232 13.08 19.04 10.34
CA THR A 232 11.91 18.30 10.79
C THR A 232 11.00 18.06 9.60
N LEU A 233 10.67 16.80 9.29
CA LEU A 233 9.90 16.41 8.12
C LEU A 233 8.64 15.65 8.51
N GLN A 234 7.55 16.00 7.86
CA GLN A 234 6.30 15.24 7.78
C GLN A 234 6.15 14.75 6.35
N GLN A 235 5.68 13.51 6.21
CA GLN A 235 5.58 12.85 4.91
C GLN A 235 4.22 12.23 4.72
N LYS A 236 3.66 12.44 3.52
CA LYS A 236 2.54 11.66 3.01
C LYS A 236 2.92 11.16 1.62
N TYR A 237 3.20 9.86 1.51
CA TYR A 237 3.72 9.24 0.29
C TYR A 237 4.99 9.94 -0.21
N GLN A 238 5.01 10.47 -1.44
CA GLN A 238 6.15 11.21 -1.99
C GLN A 238 6.16 12.70 -1.59
N GLU A 239 5.08 13.22 -1.01
CA GLU A 239 4.99 14.61 -0.61
C GLU A 239 5.57 14.82 0.78
N VAL A 240 6.43 15.81 0.91
CA VAL A 240 7.12 16.14 2.16
C VAL A 240 6.92 17.61 2.50
N GLN A 241 6.62 17.86 3.76
CA GLN A 241 6.57 19.21 4.34
C GLN A 241 7.27 19.23 5.69
N GLY A 242 7.69 20.39 6.13
CA GLY A 242 8.36 20.50 7.42
C GLY A 242 9.07 21.83 7.62
N THR A 243 10.11 21.81 8.43
CA THR A 243 10.91 23.00 8.76
C THR A 243 12.40 22.69 8.74
N LEU A 244 13.17 23.62 8.22
CA LEU A 244 14.61 23.68 8.41
C LEU A 244 14.90 24.79 9.42
N GLN A 245 15.51 24.46 10.54
CA GLN A 245 15.81 25.40 11.62
C GLN A 245 17.32 25.56 11.80
N ARG A 246 17.76 26.79 12.02
CA ARG A 246 19.14 27.11 12.43
C ARG A 246 19.12 28.17 13.51
N ARG A 247 19.44 27.78 14.76
CA ARG A 247 19.32 28.65 15.94
C ARG A 247 17.86 29.15 16.06
N GLU A 248 17.66 30.48 16.03
CA GLU A 248 16.34 31.12 16.13
C GLU A 248 15.61 31.29 14.80
N ARG A 249 16.26 31.01 13.68
CA ARG A 249 15.67 31.12 12.35
C ARG A 249 15.07 29.80 11.92
N SER A 250 13.88 29.86 11.34
CA SER A 250 13.18 28.70 10.81
C SER A 250 12.61 29.01 9.41
N TRP A 251 12.72 28.05 8.51
CA TRP A 251 12.21 28.13 7.15
C TRP A 251 11.27 26.97 6.91
N ALA A 252 10.08 27.25 6.37
CA ALA A 252 9.19 26.21 5.92
C ALA A 252 9.80 25.45 4.73
N ILE A 253 9.69 24.15 4.76
CA ILE A 253 10.17 23.25 3.71
C ILE A 253 8.96 22.51 3.12
N THR A 254 8.86 22.51 1.81
CA THR A 254 8.03 21.60 1.05
C THR A 254 8.89 20.95 -0.01
N GLY A 255 8.58 19.70 -0.37
CA GLY A 255 9.37 18.96 -1.33
C GLY A 255 8.71 17.69 -1.77
N LYS A 256 9.37 16.99 -2.69
CA LYS A 256 8.90 15.73 -3.24
C LYS A 256 10.04 14.70 -3.23
N LEU A 257 9.69 13.48 -2.84
CA LEU A 257 10.55 12.30 -2.96
C LEU A 257 10.36 11.65 -4.33
N GLN A 258 11.47 11.33 -4.96
CA GLN A 258 11.55 10.42 -6.08
C GLN A 258 12.48 9.26 -5.68
N GLY A 259 11.90 8.13 -5.32
CA GLY A 259 12.65 7.06 -4.68
C GLY A 259 13.33 7.54 -3.40
N ALA A 260 14.67 7.46 -3.36
CA ALA A 260 15.47 7.87 -2.21
C ALA A 260 15.91 9.34 -2.25
N THR A 261 15.53 10.12 -3.26
CA THR A 261 15.95 11.51 -3.40
C THR A 261 14.82 12.47 -3.03
N LEU A 262 15.01 13.27 -1.99
CA LEU A 262 14.15 14.39 -1.62
C LEU A 262 14.66 15.67 -2.28
N THR A 263 13.82 16.31 -3.09
CA THR A 263 14.09 17.64 -3.63
C THR A 263 13.09 18.64 -3.04
N THR A 264 13.59 19.70 -2.38
CA THR A 264 12.74 20.74 -1.80
C THR A 264 12.44 21.85 -2.81
N GLN A 265 11.40 22.63 -2.52
CA GLN A 265 11.24 23.94 -3.18
C GLN A 265 12.33 24.91 -2.71
N ASP A 266 12.54 25.98 -3.47
CA ASP A 266 13.46 27.06 -3.09
C ASP A 266 12.94 27.80 -1.85
N THR A 267 13.83 28.07 -0.93
CA THR A 267 13.63 28.91 0.26
C THR A 267 14.70 30.01 0.29
N GLU A 268 14.65 30.90 1.29
CA GLU A 268 15.70 31.92 1.48
C GLU A 268 17.12 31.36 1.64
N VAL A 269 17.23 30.13 2.18
CA VAL A 269 18.52 29.43 2.31
C VAL A 269 18.89 28.63 1.06
N GLY A 270 17.97 28.52 0.11
CA GLY A 270 18.11 27.80 -1.14
C GLY A 270 17.29 26.50 -1.19
N GLN A 271 17.54 25.72 -2.22
CA GLN A 271 16.94 24.41 -2.48
C GLN A 271 17.87 23.30 -1.96
N LEU A 272 17.29 22.28 -1.30
CA LEU A 272 18.01 21.07 -0.92
C LEU A 272 17.66 19.93 -1.87
N GLN A 273 18.69 19.17 -2.26
CA GLN A 273 18.55 17.86 -2.84
C GLN A 273 19.25 16.86 -1.93
N LEU A 274 18.47 16.04 -1.25
CA LEU A 274 18.93 15.11 -0.20
C LEU A 274 18.77 13.68 -0.66
N GLN A 275 19.82 12.88 -0.56
CA GLN A 275 19.82 11.45 -0.81
C GLN A 275 19.63 10.71 0.52
N HIS A 276 18.61 9.87 0.61
CA HIS A 276 18.33 9.03 1.78
C HIS A 276 19.07 7.70 1.71
N GLU A 277 19.77 7.37 2.80
CA GLU A 277 20.44 6.08 2.99
C GLU A 277 20.28 5.64 4.45
N GLY A 278 19.24 4.85 4.74
CA GLY A 278 18.94 4.39 6.09
C GLY A 278 18.69 5.55 7.07
N ALA A 279 19.55 5.70 8.07
CA ALA A 279 19.42 6.77 9.06
C ALA A 279 20.09 8.09 8.66
N ARG A 280 20.42 8.29 7.37
CA ARG A 280 21.17 9.43 6.88
C ARG A 280 20.49 10.09 5.68
N LEU A 281 20.52 11.43 5.66
CA LEU A 281 20.20 12.24 4.49
C LEU A 281 21.46 13.00 4.10
N THR A 282 22.00 12.75 2.92
CA THR A 282 23.22 13.42 2.40
C THR A 282 22.81 14.53 1.45
N LEU A 283 23.30 15.74 1.63
CA LEU A 283 23.09 16.84 0.69
C LEU A 283 23.94 16.58 -0.57
N VAL A 284 23.28 16.10 -1.62
CA VAL A 284 23.92 15.74 -2.90
C VAL A 284 23.88 16.86 -3.93
N GLY A 285 22.98 17.84 -3.73
CA GLY A 285 22.79 18.97 -4.64
C GLY A 285 21.86 20.03 -4.07
N GLY A 286 21.48 20.96 -4.93
CA GLY A 286 20.58 22.06 -4.59
C GLY A 286 21.03 23.38 -5.19
N ARG A 287 20.40 24.47 -4.75
CA ARG A 287 20.71 25.85 -5.17
C ARG A 287 20.82 26.74 -3.95
N GLY A 288 21.41 27.94 -4.15
CA GLY A 288 21.56 28.95 -3.11
C GLY A 288 22.64 28.63 -2.07
N PRO A 289 22.70 29.39 -0.97
CA PRO A 289 23.79 29.30 0.02
C PRO A 289 23.96 27.92 0.64
N ILE A 290 22.87 27.17 0.84
CA ILE A 290 22.93 25.83 1.46
C ILE A 290 23.64 24.80 0.57
N ALA A 291 23.65 25.00 -0.74
CA ALA A 291 24.34 24.12 -1.68
C ALA A 291 25.86 24.06 -1.46
N LEU A 292 26.45 25.09 -0.81
CA LEU A 292 27.85 25.09 -0.41
C LEU A 292 28.21 24.03 0.64
N ALA A 293 27.19 23.49 1.32
CA ALA A 293 27.35 22.38 2.26
C ALA A 293 27.23 21.00 1.60
N ARG A 294 27.30 20.89 0.27
CA ARG A 294 27.24 19.60 -0.45
C ARG A 294 28.21 18.58 0.18
N GLY A 295 27.74 17.35 0.35
CA GLY A 295 28.42 16.26 1.03
C GLY A 295 28.20 16.23 2.55
N ALA A 296 27.65 17.29 3.15
CA ALA A 296 27.25 17.27 4.56
C ALA A 296 25.95 16.47 4.74
N THR A 297 25.72 15.99 5.94
CA THR A 297 24.65 15.06 6.22
C THR A 297 23.73 15.53 7.34
N PHE A 298 22.53 15.03 7.31
CA PHE A 298 21.62 14.99 8.45
C PHE A 298 21.49 13.54 8.91
N THR A 299 21.48 13.29 10.20
CA THR A 299 21.27 11.97 10.80
C THR A 299 19.95 11.96 11.54
N ALA A 300 19.17 10.88 11.39
CA ALA A 300 17.90 10.73 12.09
C ALA A 300 18.11 10.81 13.60
N ALA A 301 17.29 11.61 14.29
CA ALA A 301 17.29 11.73 15.74
C ALA A 301 16.23 10.78 16.31
N PRO A 302 16.57 9.65 16.94
CA PRO A 302 15.60 8.81 17.61
C PRO A 302 15.10 9.51 18.89
N GLY A 303 13.87 10.04 18.85
CA GLY A 303 13.05 10.35 20.01
C GLY A 303 13.34 11.62 20.83
N ALA A 304 14.57 12.11 20.90
CA ALA A 304 14.96 13.16 21.86
C ALA A 304 15.31 14.53 21.24
N GLY A 305 15.17 14.65 19.93
CA GLY A 305 15.66 15.85 19.22
C GLY A 305 17.18 15.87 19.07
N CYS A 306 17.69 16.94 18.46
CA CYS A 306 19.12 17.10 18.26
C CYS A 306 19.77 17.61 19.54
N SER A 307 20.77 16.91 20.06
CA SER A 307 21.65 17.45 21.11
C SER A 307 22.33 18.72 20.57
N ARG A 308 22.23 19.78 21.34
CA ARG A 308 22.86 21.09 21.05
C ARG A 308 24.36 21.04 21.33
#